data_5ee36524142bf0a7663522d37ea7c37a
#
_entry.id   5ee36524142bf0a7663522d37ea7c37a
#
_cell.length_a   1.000
_cell.length_b   1.000
_cell.length_c   1.000
_cell.angle_alpha   90.00
_cell.angle_beta   90.00
_cell.angle_gamma   90.00
#
_symmetry.space_group_name_H-M   'P 1'
#
loop_
_entity.id
_entity.type
_entity.pdbx_description
1 polymer ?
#
loop_
_entity_poly.entity_id
_entity_poly.type
_entity_poly.pdbx_seq_one_letter_code
_entity_poly.pdbx_strand_id
1 'polypeptide(L)'
;MKKIFDKDTWQEIFGSIAKNKIRTVVTVIGVLWGIFIYITLSGSAKGLDNGFDREFQDMAMNSMFVWPQSTSIPYAGFKIGRSPRLTIQNVKTLKQQVPEIQYIAPRNARGVRSGPPASVVYRDISRTYNIYGDYPEYSEISTKKIYKGGRFINNADITNKRKVCVIGERTEKELFEEDENPVGKFIRIDNVYFQVIGVHKYNPGGGF
;
A
#
# COMPACT_ATOMS: atom_id res chain seq x y z
N MET A 1 39.88 27.93 32.87
CA MET A 1 39.06 27.95 31.60
C MET A 1 39.42 29.24 30.90
N LYS A 2 40.25 29.19 29.81
CA LYS A 2 40.59 30.36 28.98
C LYS A 2 39.30 30.82 28.28
N LYS A 3 39.02 32.11 28.41
CA LYS A 3 37.86 32.76 27.78
C LYS A 3 37.95 32.61 26.28
N ILE A 4 37.06 31.83 25.68
CA ILE A 4 36.93 31.61 24.23
C ILE A 4 36.58 32.92 23.49
N PHE A 5 36.31 34.02 24.25
CA PHE A 5 35.95 35.34 23.76
C PHE A 5 36.99 36.39 24.18
N ASP A 6 38.28 36.13 23.89
CA ASP A 6 39.30 37.15 24.07
C ASP A 6 39.40 37.98 22.81
N LYS A 7 39.31 39.32 22.93
CA LYS A 7 39.30 40.27 21.82
C LYS A 7 40.55 40.17 20.96
N ASP A 8 41.66 39.87 21.60
CA ASP A 8 42.95 39.72 20.93
C ASP A 8 42.99 38.47 20.05
N THR A 9 42.41 37.38 20.49
CA THR A 9 42.28 36.14 19.72
C THR A 9 41.43 36.35 18.45
N TRP A 10 40.35 37.10 18.57
CA TRP A 10 39.52 37.44 17.38
C TRP A 10 40.22 38.36 16.43
N GLN A 11 41.00 39.36 16.89
CA GLN A 11 41.80 40.23 16.02
C GLN A 11 42.85 39.44 15.24
N GLU A 12 43.52 38.48 15.91
CA GLU A 12 44.51 37.61 15.28
C GLU A 12 43.87 36.69 14.19
N ILE A 13 42.71 36.12 14.47
CA ILE A 13 41.95 35.31 13.51
C ILE A 13 41.57 36.17 12.29
N PHE A 14 40.95 37.34 12.47
CA PHE A 14 40.58 38.24 11.39
C PHE A 14 41.78 38.74 10.59
N GLY A 15 42.90 39.01 11.27
CA GLY A 15 44.16 39.38 10.65
C GLY A 15 44.73 38.29 9.73
N SER A 16 44.68 37.04 10.21
CA SER A 16 45.11 35.87 9.46
C SER A 16 44.22 35.63 8.20
N ILE A 17 42.89 35.77 8.37
CA ILE A 17 41.92 35.69 7.27
C ILE A 17 42.19 36.78 6.20
N ALA A 18 42.41 38.00 6.64
CA ALA A 18 42.66 39.14 5.74
C ALA A 18 43.96 38.99 4.94
N LYS A 19 44.98 38.33 5.51
CA LYS A 19 46.30 38.13 4.88
C LYS A 19 46.25 37.07 3.76
N ASN A 20 45.32 36.07 3.83
CA ASN A 20 45.24 34.96 2.88
C ASN A 20 43.82 34.83 2.31
N LYS A 21 43.30 35.88 1.70
CA LYS A 21 41.91 35.98 1.21
C LYS A 21 41.49 34.85 0.29
N ILE A 22 42.32 34.46 -0.67
CA ILE A 22 42.00 33.40 -1.65
C ILE A 22 41.83 32.03 -0.94
N ARG A 23 42.75 31.68 -0.03
CA ARG A 23 42.67 30.42 0.73
C ARG A 23 41.43 30.39 1.57
N THR A 24 41.11 31.48 2.25
CA THR A 24 39.92 31.57 3.10
C THR A 24 38.65 31.42 2.26
N VAL A 25 38.53 32.10 1.14
CA VAL A 25 37.38 32.01 0.26
C VAL A 25 37.17 30.58 -0.26
N VAL A 26 38.23 29.91 -0.72
CA VAL A 26 38.16 28.54 -1.21
C VAL A 26 37.73 27.57 -0.09
N THR A 27 38.27 27.75 1.11
CA THR A 27 37.89 26.92 2.28
C THR A 27 36.42 27.13 2.66
N VAL A 28 35.95 28.37 2.70
CA VAL A 28 34.54 28.70 3.04
C VAL A 28 33.61 28.13 1.98
N ILE A 29 33.93 28.26 0.70
CA ILE A 29 33.12 27.67 -0.38
C ILE A 29 33.08 26.17 -0.23
N GLY A 30 34.20 25.49 0.05
CA GLY A 30 34.25 24.04 0.26
C GLY A 30 33.37 23.58 1.41
N VAL A 31 33.43 24.30 2.54
CA VAL A 31 32.59 23.99 3.73
C VAL A 31 31.10 24.22 3.43
N LEU A 32 30.78 25.36 2.80
CA LEU A 32 29.38 25.65 2.40
C LEU A 32 28.84 24.60 1.44
N TRP A 33 29.66 24.20 0.46
CA TRP A 33 29.27 23.15 -0.48
C TRP A 33 29.04 21.81 0.21
N GLY A 34 29.91 21.43 1.16
CA GLY A 34 29.74 20.22 1.96
C GLY A 34 28.46 20.24 2.78
N ILE A 35 28.17 21.35 3.45
CA ILE A 35 26.92 21.52 4.22
C ILE A 35 25.69 21.47 3.29
N PHE A 36 25.77 22.13 2.15
CA PHE A 36 24.69 22.15 1.16
C PHE A 36 24.35 20.73 0.67
N ILE A 37 25.37 19.97 0.27
CA ILE A 37 25.19 18.57 -0.16
C ILE A 37 24.59 17.73 0.98
N TYR A 38 25.10 17.87 2.20
CA TYR A 38 24.62 17.13 3.36
C TYR A 38 23.13 17.39 3.64
N ILE A 39 22.73 18.66 3.65
CA ILE A 39 21.33 19.05 3.88
C ILE A 39 20.42 18.53 2.75
N THR A 40 20.87 18.66 1.50
CA THR A 40 20.10 18.23 0.33
C THR A 40 19.92 16.70 0.34
N LEU A 41 20.98 15.94 0.59
CA LEU A 41 20.90 14.47 0.66
C LEU A 41 20.03 14.02 1.83
N SER A 42 20.25 14.60 3.00
CA SER A 42 19.47 14.26 4.22
C SER A 42 17.99 14.59 4.05
N GLY A 43 17.69 15.75 3.46
CA GLY A 43 16.32 16.14 3.14
C GLY A 43 15.66 15.21 2.12
N SER A 44 16.39 14.82 1.08
CA SER A 44 15.91 13.88 0.07
C SER A 44 15.64 12.49 0.65
N ALA A 45 16.56 11.99 1.50
CA ALA A 45 16.37 10.71 2.19
C ALA A 45 15.12 10.73 3.09
N LYS A 46 14.98 11.80 3.89
CA LYS A 46 13.78 11.97 4.74
C LYS A 46 12.48 12.10 3.93
N GLY A 47 12.54 12.79 2.80
CA GLY A 47 11.42 12.90 1.89
C GLY A 47 11.01 11.57 1.29
N LEU A 48 11.98 10.72 0.96
CA LEU A 48 11.76 9.37 0.46
C LEU A 48 11.13 8.47 1.54
N ASP A 49 11.69 8.47 2.76
CA ASP A 49 11.14 7.72 3.92
C ASP A 49 9.67 8.11 4.17
N ASN A 50 9.38 9.41 4.25
CA ASN A 50 8.02 9.90 4.44
C ASN A 50 7.09 9.52 3.27
N GLY A 51 7.63 9.45 2.05
CA GLY A 51 6.90 8.98 0.87
C GLY A 51 6.53 7.51 0.99
N PHE A 52 7.47 6.65 1.36
CA PHE A 52 7.24 5.23 1.60
C PHE A 52 6.25 5.01 2.75
N ASP A 53 6.45 5.66 3.89
CA ASP A 53 5.54 5.53 5.03
C ASP A 53 4.10 5.90 4.65
N ARG A 54 3.93 6.95 3.83
CA ARG A 54 2.61 7.38 3.37
C ARG A 54 1.97 6.40 2.39
N GLU A 55 2.77 5.79 1.50
CA GLU A 55 2.32 4.83 0.50
C GLU A 55 1.91 3.50 1.15
N PHE A 56 2.64 3.05 2.17
CA PHE A 56 2.45 1.75 2.80
C PHE A 56 1.76 1.78 4.17
N GLN A 57 1.32 2.95 4.65
CA GLN A 57 0.73 3.08 6.00
C GLN A 57 -0.54 2.24 6.22
N ASP A 58 -1.25 1.86 5.16
CA ASP A 58 -2.46 1.04 5.22
C ASP A 58 -2.18 -0.45 5.00
N MET A 59 -0.90 -0.85 4.91
CA MET A 59 -0.48 -2.24 4.80
C MET A 59 0.39 -2.62 6.00
N ALA A 60 0.19 -3.83 6.52
CA ALA A 60 1.08 -4.35 7.53
C ALA A 60 2.50 -4.48 6.94
N MET A 61 3.49 -3.76 7.50
CA MET A 61 4.86 -3.69 6.98
C MET A 61 5.57 -5.05 6.94
N ASN A 62 5.09 -6.02 7.70
CA ASN A 62 5.57 -7.40 7.74
C ASN A 62 4.69 -8.36 6.93
N SER A 63 3.95 -7.85 5.94
CA SER A 63 3.11 -8.67 5.07
C SER A 63 3.83 -9.07 3.78
N MET A 64 3.43 -10.23 3.25
CA MET A 64 3.96 -10.77 2.00
C MET A 64 2.81 -11.20 1.09
N PHE A 65 2.92 -10.88 -0.20
CA PHE A 65 1.99 -11.33 -1.22
C PHE A 65 2.61 -12.47 -2.01
N VAL A 66 1.89 -13.57 -2.16
CA VAL A 66 2.35 -14.77 -2.86
C VAL A 66 1.45 -15.07 -4.05
N TRP A 67 2.06 -15.19 -5.22
CA TRP A 67 1.36 -15.58 -6.46
C TRP A 67 1.98 -16.82 -7.06
N PRO A 68 1.19 -17.76 -7.59
CA PRO A 68 1.72 -18.85 -8.37
C PRO A 68 2.29 -18.33 -9.68
N GLN A 69 3.47 -18.82 -10.04
CA GLN A 69 4.10 -18.57 -11.34
C GLN A 69 4.24 -19.86 -12.12
N SER A 70 4.52 -19.76 -13.42
CA SER A 70 4.85 -20.91 -14.25
C SER A 70 6.15 -21.54 -13.79
N THR A 71 6.18 -22.87 -13.71
CA THR A 71 7.36 -23.62 -13.32
C THR A 71 8.45 -23.51 -14.39
N SER A 72 9.68 -23.25 -13.95
CA SER A 72 10.87 -23.18 -14.82
C SER A 72 11.69 -24.47 -14.83
N ILE A 73 11.42 -25.38 -13.88
CA ILE A 73 12.15 -26.65 -13.72
C ILE A 73 11.16 -27.80 -13.81
N PRO A 74 11.47 -28.87 -14.58
CA PRO A 74 10.64 -30.07 -14.60
C PRO A 74 10.78 -30.82 -13.28
N TYR A 75 9.68 -31.35 -12.74
CA TYR A 75 9.70 -32.11 -11.49
C TYR A 75 8.66 -33.23 -11.53
N ALA A 76 8.97 -34.39 -11.03
CA ALA A 76 8.07 -35.54 -10.87
C ALA A 76 7.22 -35.86 -12.11
N GLY A 77 7.81 -35.80 -13.30
CA GLY A 77 7.12 -36.07 -14.58
C GLY A 77 6.32 -34.90 -15.16
N PHE A 78 6.26 -33.78 -14.47
CA PHE A 78 5.60 -32.57 -14.97
C PHE A 78 6.56 -31.74 -15.83
N LYS A 79 6.05 -31.26 -16.98
CA LYS A 79 6.79 -30.41 -17.92
C LYS A 79 6.95 -28.99 -17.38
N ILE A 80 7.96 -28.28 -17.88
CA ILE A 80 8.16 -26.83 -17.70
C ILE A 80 6.92 -26.06 -18.19
N GLY A 81 6.66 -24.90 -17.59
CA GLY A 81 5.57 -24.01 -17.98
C GLY A 81 4.21 -24.33 -17.33
N ARG A 82 4.16 -25.27 -16.40
CA ARG A 82 2.96 -25.54 -15.62
C ARG A 82 2.68 -24.39 -14.65
N SER A 83 1.46 -23.88 -14.64
CA SER A 83 0.99 -22.88 -13.67
C SER A 83 0.21 -23.57 -12.54
N PRO A 84 0.82 -23.82 -11.37
CA PRO A 84 0.14 -24.43 -10.23
C PRO A 84 -0.95 -23.48 -9.73
N ARG A 85 -2.06 -24.03 -9.27
CA ARG A 85 -3.13 -23.25 -8.62
C ARG A 85 -3.02 -23.41 -7.11
N LEU A 86 -2.96 -22.29 -6.41
CA LEU A 86 -3.08 -22.30 -4.96
C LEU A 86 -4.53 -22.58 -4.57
N THR A 87 -4.73 -23.42 -3.55
CA THR A 87 -6.03 -23.82 -3.05
C THR A 87 -6.15 -23.49 -1.57
N ILE A 88 -7.39 -23.52 -1.04
CA ILE A 88 -7.64 -23.33 0.39
C ILE A 88 -6.89 -24.38 1.24
N GLN A 89 -6.68 -25.59 0.70
CA GLN A 89 -5.91 -26.62 1.41
C GLN A 89 -4.44 -26.19 1.62
N ASN A 90 -3.84 -25.48 0.66
CA ASN A 90 -2.48 -24.95 0.81
C ASN A 90 -2.38 -23.94 1.97
N VAL A 91 -3.44 -23.16 2.23
CA VAL A 91 -3.49 -22.23 3.37
C VAL A 91 -3.40 -22.99 4.71
N LYS A 92 -4.14 -24.10 4.84
CA LYS A 92 -4.10 -24.95 6.04
C LYS A 92 -2.70 -25.54 6.25
N THR A 93 -2.11 -26.07 5.20
CA THR A 93 -0.75 -26.64 5.23
C THR A 93 0.29 -25.58 5.63
N LEU A 94 0.23 -24.38 5.02
CA LEU A 94 1.13 -23.28 5.36
C LEU A 94 1.03 -22.88 6.83
N LYS A 95 -0.19 -22.75 7.36
CA LYS A 95 -0.43 -22.38 8.75
C LYS A 95 0.10 -23.42 9.75
N GLN A 96 0.15 -24.70 9.33
CA GLN A 96 0.73 -25.78 10.13
C GLN A 96 2.26 -25.84 10.04
N GLN A 97 2.84 -25.54 8.87
CA GLN A 97 4.28 -25.61 8.65
C GLN A 97 5.05 -24.37 9.13
N VAL A 98 4.37 -23.20 9.17
CA VAL A 98 4.96 -21.92 9.54
C VAL A 98 4.09 -21.28 10.62
N PRO A 99 4.29 -21.65 11.89
CA PRO A 99 3.47 -21.15 13.02
C PRO A 99 3.58 -19.64 13.25
N GLU A 100 4.66 -19.03 12.77
CA GLU A 100 4.93 -17.60 12.89
C GLU A 100 3.97 -16.73 12.06
N ILE A 101 3.24 -17.33 11.11
CA ILE A 101 2.26 -16.61 10.30
C ILE A 101 1.03 -16.29 11.14
N GLN A 102 0.84 -15.02 11.44
CA GLN A 102 -0.29 -14.53 12.24
C GLN A 102 -1.59 -14.55 11.43
N TYR A 103 -1.58 -14.01 10.22
CA TYR A 103 -2.74 -13.94 9.34
C TYR A 103 -2.42 -14.46 7.95
N ILE A 104 -3.33 -15.24 7.36
CA ILE A 104 -3.29 -15.66 5.95
C ILE A 104 -4.65 -15.35 5.35
N ALA A 105 -4.69 -14.50 4.35
CA ALA A 105 -5.91 -14.15 3.62
C ALA A 105 -5.81 -14.64 2.17
N PRO A 106 -6.42 -15.77 1.82
CA PRO A 106 -6.51 -16.18 0.43
C PRO A 106 -7.40 -15.21 -0.34
N ARG A 107 -6.98 -14.83 -1.53
CA ARG A 107 -7.66 -13.86 -2.37
C ARG A 107 -7.87 -14.41 -3.79
N ASN A 108 -9.07 -14.25 -4.30
CA ASN A 108 -9.36 -14.39 -5.71
C ASN A 108 -9.46 -13.01 -6.35
N ALA A 109 -8.97 -12.87 -7.57
CA ALA A 109 -9.07 -11.62 -8.32
C ALA A 109 -9.64 -11.88 -9.72
N ARG A 110 -10.53 -11.01 -10.16
CA ARG A 110 -11.05 -10.98 -11.52
C ARG A 110 -10.83 -9.60 -12.14
N GLY A 111 -10.31 -9.57 -13.36
CA GLY A 111 -10.01 -8.33 -14.08
C GLY A 111 -8.57 -7.84 -13.94
N VAL A 112 -7.79 -8.31 -12.97
CA VAL A 112 -6.40 -7.86 -12.76
C VAL A 112 -5.40 -8.78 -13.45
N ARG A 113 -5.49 -10.08 -13.19
CA ARG A 113 -4.57 -11.10 -13.74
C ARG A 113 -5.31 -12.31 -14.29
N SER A 114 -6.62 -12.36 -14.15
CA SER A 114 -7.47 -13.49 -14.53
C SER A 114 -8.78 -13.00 -15.11
N GLY A 115 -8.92 -13.14 -16.42
CA GLY A 115 -10.12 -12.82 -17.16
C GLY A 115 -10.44 -11.32 -17.28
N PRO A 116 -11.53 -10.99 -17.98
CA PRO A 116 -11.97 -9.61 -18.12
C PRO A 116 -12.55 -9.07 -16.80
N PRO A 117 -12.54 -7.73 -16.61
CA PRO A 117 -13.24 -7.09 -15.51
C PRO A 117 -14.71 -7.49 -15.45
N ALA A 118 -15.30 -7.49 -14.27
CA ALA A 118 -16.70 -7.82 -14.08
C ALA A 118 -17.61 -6.63 -14.41
N SER A 119 -18.75 -6.91 -15.00
CA SER A 119 -19.79 -5.91 -15.21
C SER A 119 -20.55 -5.67 -13.91
N VAL A 120 -20.60 -4.42 -13.47
CA VAL A 120 -21.34 -3.99 -12.28
C VAL A 120 -22.42 -3.01 -12.71
N VAL A 121 -23.65 -3.30 -12.30
CA VAL A 121 -24.82 -2.51 -12.69
C VAL A 121 -25.57 -2.06 -11.43
N TYR A 122 -25.88 -0.79 -11.39
CA TYR A 122 -26.80 -0.20 -10.43
C TYR A 122 -27.81 0.68 -11.16
N ARG A 123 -29.11 0.40 -11.04
CA ARG A 123 -30.18 1.03 -11.85
C ARG A 123 -29.82 0.95 -13.35
N ASP A 124 -29.69 2.10 -14.01
CA ASP A 124 -29.37 2.20 -15.44
C ASP A 124 -27.88 2.40 -15.73
N ILE A 125 -27.06 2.50 -14.67
CA ILE A 125 -25.62 2.72 -14.77
C ILE A 125 -24.91 1.36 -14.81
N SER A 126 -24.14 1.13 -15.87
CA SER A 126 -23.27 -0.04 -16.03
C SER A 126 -21.82 0.38 -16.14
N ARG A 127 -20.94 -0.24 -15.38
CA ARG A 127 -19.49 -0.03 -15.38
C ARG A 127 -18.76 -1.36 -15.25
N THR A 128 -17.47 -1.37 -15.52
CA THR A 128 -16.61 -2.55 -15.33
C THR A 128 -15.57 -2.29 -14.27
N TYR A 129 -15.43 -3.24 -13.35
CA TYR A 129 -14.47 -3.14 -12.24
C TYR A 129 -13.69 -4.42 -12.05
N ASN A 130 -12.52 -4.28 -11.46
CA ASN A 130 -11.79 -5.39 -10.89
C ASN A 130 -12.48 -5.83 -9.60
N ILE A 131 -12.75 -7.13 -9.48
CA ILE A 131 -13.42 -7.70 -8.30
C ILE A 131 -12.43 -8.58 -7.57
N TYR A 132 -12.41 -8.42 -6.26
CA TYR A 132 -11.64 -9.25 -5.34
C TYR A 132 -12.57 -10.04 -4.45
N GLY A 133 -12.30 -11.34 -4.29
CA GLY A 133 -12.95 -12.17 -3.30
C GLY A 133 -11.99 -12.37 -2.12
N ASP A 134 -12.28 -11.68 -1.04
CA ASP A 134 -11.42 -11.62 0.14
C ASP A 134 -12.00 -12.40 1.32
N TYR A 135 -11.13 -12.83 2.20
CA TYR A 135 -11.46 -13.35 3.53
C TYR A 135 -11.40 -12.22 4.57
N PRO A 136 -12.11 -12.38 5.73
CA PRO A 136 -12.11 -11.37 6.80
C PRO A 136 -10.73 -10.99 7.31
N GLU A 137 -9.80 -11.94 7.34
CA GLU A 137 -8.41 -11.75 7.78
C GLU A 137 -7.65 -10.73 6.92
N TYR A 138 -8.14 -10.44 5.72
CA TYR A 138 -7.54 -9.42 4.87
C TYR A 138 -7.62 -8.01 5.47
N SER A 139 -8.62 -7.73 6.30
CA SER A 139 -8.73 -6.46 7.02
C SER A 139 -7.59 -6.22 8.02
N GLU A 140 -6.97 -7.28 8.54
CA GLU A 140 -5.81 -7.21 9.44
C GLU A 140 -4.49 -6.97 8.67
N ILE A 141 -4.44 -7.43 7.41
CA ILE A 141 -3.27 -7.25 6.54
C ILE A 141 -3.30 -5.89 5.84
N SER A 142 -4.49 -5.46 5.41
CA SER A 142 -4.70 -4.19 4.71
C SER A 142 -5.83 -3.43 5.38
N THR A 143 -5.45 -2.45 6.20
CA THR A 143 -6.37 -1.67 7.04
C THR A 143 -7.13 -0.66 6.19
N LYS A 144 -8.16 -1.12 5.50
CA LYS A 144 -9.03 -0.22 4.74
C LYS A 144 -10.01 0.50 5.67
N LYS A 145 -9.94 1.81 5.70
CA LYS A 145 -10.88 2.63 6.47
C LYS A 145 -12.27 2.56 5.83
N ILE A 146 -13.21 1.92 6.51
CA ILE A 146 -14.62 1.88 6.10
C ILE A 146 -15.33 3.11 6.64
N TYR A 147 -16.19 3.72 5.85
CA TYR A 147 -16.96 4.90 6.23
C TYR A 147 -18.46 4.76 5.91
N LYS A 148 -19.25 5.80 6.16
CA LYS A 148 -20.71 5.83 5.97
C LYS A 148 -21.49 4.77 6.78
N GLY A 149 -20.99 4.41 7.97
CA GLY A 149 -21.68 3.44 8.86
C GLY A 149 -21.64 2.01 8.37
N GLY A 150 -20.75 1.70 7.40
CA GLY A 150 -20.57 0.36 6.87
C GLY A 150 -19.59 -0.50 7.69
N ARG A 151 -19.39 -1.73 7.23
CA ARG A 151 -18.44 -2.69 7.78
C ARG A 151 -17.70 -3.46 6.68
N PHE A 152 -16.61 -4.12 7.04
CA PHE A 152 -15.95 -5.09 6.18
C PHE A 152 -16.65 -6.46 6.26
N ILE A 153 -16.26 -7.38 5.36
CA ILE A 153 -16.71 -8.77 5.36
C ILE A 153 -16.28 -9.43 6.66
N ASN A 154 -17.15 -10.24 7.26
CA ASN A 154 -16.87 -10.97 8.48
C ASN A 154 -17.08 -12.48 8.32
N ASN A 155 -16.72 -13.27 9.34
CA ASN A 155 -16.84 -14.72 9.33
C ASN A 155 -18.28 -15.21 9.14
N ALA A 156 -19.28 -14.48 9.64
CA ALA A 156 -20.68 -14.82 9.46
C ALA A 156 -21.12 -14.69 7.99
N ASP A 157 -20.57 -13.74 7.23
CA ASP A 157 -20.84 -13.60 5.80
C ASP A 157 -20.29 -14.80 5.01
N ILE A 158 -19.09 -15.27 5.37
CA ILE A 158 -18.46 -16.44 4.74
C ILE A 158 -19.23 -17.72 5.09
N THR A 159 -19.51 -17.95 6.37
CA THR A 159 -20.20 -19.16 6.85
C THR A 159 -21.59 -19.27 6.24
N ASN A 160 -22.34 -18.18 6.20
CA ASN A 160 -23.69 -18.14 5.65
C ASN A 160 -23.71 -17.90 4.13
N LYS A 161 -22.56 -17.82 3.47
CA LYS A 161 -22.43 -17.58 2.02
C LYS A 161 -23.22 -16.35 1.55
N ARG A 162 -23.24 -15.29 2.35
CA ARG A 162 -23.99 -14.07 2.05
C ARG A 162 -23.45 -13.39 0.80
N LYS A 163 -24.34 -12.89 -0.03
CA LYS A 163 -24.00 -12.09 -1.20
C LYS A 163 -23.83 -10.63 -0.80
N VAL A 164 -22.66 -10.32 -0.26
CA VAL A 164 -22.31 -8.96 0.22
C VAL A 164 -21.06 -8.47 -0.46
N CYS A 165 -20.91 -7.15 -0.58
CA CYS A 165 -19.72 -6.53 -1.13
C CYS A 165 -19.37 -5.22 -0.41
N VAL A 166 -18.08 -4.89 -0.45
CA VAL A 166 -17.55 -3.59 -0.05
C VAL A 166 -17.06 -2.90 -1.31
N ILE A 167 -17.48 -1.67 -1.53
CA ILE A 167 -17.10 -0.88 -2.71
C ILE A 167 -16.07 0.18 -2.35
N GLY A 168 -15.30 0.61 -3.34
CA GLY A 168 -14.39 1.75 -3.17
C GLY A 168 -15.11 3.09 -3.33
N GLU A 169 -14.59 4.15 -2.74
CA GLU A 169 -15.09 5.53 -2.88
C GLU A 169 -15.26 5.96 -4.35
N ARG A 170 -14.34 5.54 -5.23
CA ARG A 170 -14.46 5.81 -6.66
C ARG A 170 -15.68 5.12 -7.27
N THR A 171 -15.89 3.84 -6.93
CA THR A 171 -17.05 3.07 -7.41
C THR A 171 -18.35 3.66 -6.91
N GLU A 172 -18.38 4.15 -5.67
CA GLU A 172 -19.52 4.87 -5.12
C GLU A 172 -19.86 6.09 -5.98
N LYS A 173 -18.89 6.97 -6.24
CA LYS A 173 -19.08 8.20 -7.05
C LYS A 173 -19.48 7.92 -8.50
N GLU A 174 -19.12 6.77 -9.05
CA GLU A 174 -19.42 6.39 -10.43
C GLU A 174 -20.78 5.69 -10.59
N LEU A 175 -21.33 5.08 -9.53
CA LEU A 175 -22.56 4.29 -9.57
C LEU A 175 -23.73 4.90 -8.81
N PHE A 176 -23.47 5.72 -7.79
CA PHE A 176 -24.50 6.29 -6.92
C PHE A 176 -24.53 7.80 -7.05
N GLU A 177 -25.67 8.40 -6.75
CA GLU A 177 -25.82 9.86 -6.66
C GLU A 177 -25.05 10.43 -5.47
N GLU A 178 -24.65 11.69 -5.54
CA GLU A 178 -23.73 12.32 -4.59
C GLU A 178 -24.19 12.24 -3.12
N ASP A 179 -25.49 12.33 -2.88
CA ASP A 179 -26.10 12.26 -1.55
C ASP A 179 -26.67 10.88 -1.18
N GLU A 180 -26.56 9.90 -2.08
CA GLU A 180 -27.11 8.57 -1.85
C GLU A 180 -26.16 7.72 -1.02
N ASN A 181 -26.68 7.17 0.11
CA ASN A 181 -25.90 6.19 0.90
C ASN A 181 -25.98 4.81 0.22
N PRO A 182 -24.86 4.25 -0.26
CA PRO A 182 -24.85 2.96 -0.93
C PRO A 182 -25.02 1.78 0.03
N VAL A 183 -24.75 1.94 1.33
CA VAL A 183 -24.85 0.87 2.32
C VAL A 183 -26.28 0.37 2.46
N GLY A 184 -26.45 -0.93 2.32
CA GLY A 184 -27.77 -1.58 2.31
C GLY A 184 -28.39 -1.74 0.92
N LYS A 185 -27.92 -1.02 -0.10
CA LYS A 185 -28.39 -1.14 -1.48
C LYS A 185 -27.84 -2.39 -2.17
N PHE A 186 -28.49 -2.80 -3.25
CA PHE A 186 -28.07 -3.95 -4.03
C PHE A 186 -27.49 -3.50 -5.37
N ILE A 187 -26.33 -4.03 -5.72
CA ILE A 187 -25.72 -3.90 -7.05
C ILE A 187 -25.67 -5.27 -7.71
N ARG A 188 -25.73 -5.30 -9.03
CA ARG A 188 -25.65 -6.55 -9.80
C ARG A 188 -24.24 -6.69 -10.38
N ILE A 189 -23.55 -7.76 -9.98
CA ILE A 189 -22.22 -8.13 -10.48
C ILE A 189 -22.37 -9.38 -11.34
N ASP A 190 -22.11 -9.31 -12.64
CA ASP A 190 -22.25 -10.42 -13.59
C ASP A 190 -23.54 -11.24 -13.37
N ASN A 191 -24.67 -10.59 -13.30
CA ASN A 191 -26.00 -11.18 -13.09
C ASN A 191 -26.29 -11.71 -11.67
N VAL A 192 -25.41 -11.51 -10.69
CA VAL A 192 -25.68 -11.85 -9.28
C VAL A 192 -25.83 -10.55 -8.48
N TYR A 193 -26.88 -10.48 -7.65
CA TYR A 193 -27.09 -9.35 -6.76
C TYR A 193 -26.25 -9.48 -5.49
N PHE A 194 -25.56 -8.40 -5.15
CA PHE A 194 -24.79 -8.27 -3.93
C PHE A 194 -25.27 -7.04 -3.15
N GLN A 195 -25.44 -7.19 -1.86
CA GLN A 195 -25.73 -6.08 -0.97
C GLN A 195 -24.44 -5.34 -0.62
N VAL A 196 -24.43 -4.04 -0.78
CA VAL A 196 -23.33 -3.18 -0.33
C VAL A 196 -23.37 -3.08 1.18
N ILE A 197 -22.33 -3.50 1.87
CA ILE A 197 -22.22 -3.48 3.33
C ILE A 197 -21.23 -2.45 3.85
N GLY A 198 -20.46 -1.83 2.98
CA GLY A 198 -19.51 -0.80 3.36
C GLY A 198 -18.88 -0.14 2.16
N VAL A 199 -18.32 1.03 2.41
CA VAL A 199 -17.53 1.79 1.43
C VAL A 199 -16.17 2.05 2.04
N HIS A 200 -15.10 1.66 1.34
CA HIS A 200 -13.75 1.95 1.77
C HIS A 200 -13.23 3.24 1.12
N LYS A 201 -12.52 4.03 1.92
CA LYS A 201 -11.89 5.25 1.42
C LYS A 201 -10.82 4.90 0.39
N TYR A 202 -10.75 5.69 -0.68
CA TYR A 202 -9.68 5.56 -1.66
C TYR A 202 -8.35 5.92 -1.01
N ASN A 203 -7.39 5.00 -1.12
CA ASN A 203 -6.00 5.29 -0.79
C ASN A 203 -5.19 5.23 -2.09
N PRO A 204 -4.60 6.33 -2.54
CA PRO A 204 -3.83 6.36 -3.79
C PRO A 204 -2.61 5.46 -3.80
N GLY A 205 -2.09 5.06 -2.63
CA GLY A 205 -0.95 4.15 -2.49
C GLY A 205 -1.32 2.67 -2.33
N GLY A 206 -2.58 2.33 -2.15
CA GLY A 206 -3.06 0.96 -1.89
C GLY A 206 -3.42 0.16 -3.14
N GLY A 207 -2.65 0.26 -4.20
CA GLY A 207 -2.91 -0.39 -5.49
C GLY A 207 -2.43 -1.83 -5.60
N PHE A 208 -3.03 -2.79 -4.85
CA PHE A 208 -2.94 -4.23 -5.16
C PHE A 208 -4.28 -4.90 -5.00
#